data_c7ec97b0960a5811b858a50b547e12ec
#
_entry.id   c7ec97b0960a5811b858a50b547e12ec
#
_cell.length_a   1.000
_cell.length_b   1.000
_cell.length_c   1.000
_cell.angle_alpha   90.00
_cell.angle_beta   90.00
_cell.angle_gamma   90.00
#
_symmetry.space_group_name_H-M   'P 1'
#
loop_
_entity.id
_entity.type
_entity.pdbx_description
1 polymer ?
#
loop_
_entity_poly.entity_id
_entity_poly.type
_entity_poly.pdbx_seq_one_letter_code
_entity_poly.pdbx_strand_id
1 'polypeptide(L)'
;LGVMMFAGGFAMAEAPGDPKAAKSEEGKYFDAKGDPTYNVGADGTVDWYTFSGYRRYHAECHVCHGPNGGGSTYAPALKESVKRFNYAEFAGIVIGGRQNGNSVMPAFADNKNAVCYIDDLYVYLRALSTGAIQPGRPEKKEAAPEAFKKAEADCMAAK
;
A
#
# COMPACT_ATOMS: atom_id res chain seq x y z
N LEU A 1 48.38 -13.57 13.90
CA LEU A 1 47.16 -12.81 14.29
C LEU A 1 46.45 -12.42 13.02
N GLY A 2 45.37 -13.15 12.67
CA GLY A 2 44.52 -12.85 11.53
C GLY A 2 43.41 -11.88 11.97
N VAL A 3 43.35 -10.73 11.34
CA VAL A 3 42.27 -9.77 11.50
C VAL A 3 41.13 -10.20 10.57
N MET A 4 40.05 -10.74 11.12
CA MET A 4 38.81 -10.98 10.40
C MET A 4 38.09 -9.63 10.19
N MET A 5 38.15 -9.09 8.98
CA MET A 5 37.30 -7.95 8.61
C MET A 5 35.88 -8.47 8.38
N PHE A 6 34.94 -8.15 9.26
CA PHE A 6 33.52 -8.26 8.99
C PHE A 6 33.12 -7.15 8.03
N ALA A 7 32.94 -7.48 6.76
CA ALA A 7 32.26 -6.61 5.82
C ALA A 7 30.76 -6.60 6.19
N GLY A 8 30.34 -5.64 6.97
CA GLY A 8 28.92 -5.34 7.18
C GLY A 8 28.31 -4.85 5.87
N GLY A 9 27.69 -5.75 5.12
CA GLY A 9 26.90 -5.37 3.96
C GLY A 9 25.68 -4.56 4.44
N PHE A 10 25.63 -3.29 4.10
CA PHE A 10 24.39 -2.54 4.15
C PHE A 10 23.44 -3.17 3.14
N ALA A 11 22.42 -3.88 3.61
CA ALA A 11 21.34 -4.30 2.75
C ALA A 11 20.68 -3.02 2.22
N MET A 12 20.92 -2.70 0.96
CA MET A 12 20.21 -1.65 0.26
C MET A 12 18.74 -2.07 0.21
N ALA A 13 17.84 -1.20 0.64
CA ALA A 13 16.42 -1.45 0.52
C ALA A 13 16.08 -1.75 -0.93
N GLU A 14 15.40 -2.87 -1.16
CA GLU A 14 15.09 -3.33 -2.51
C GLU A 14 14.00 -2.44 -3.12
N ALA A 15 14.24 -1.92 -4.33
CA ALA A 15 13.27 -1.10 -5.03
C ALA A 15 11.96 -1.88 -5.30
N PRO A 16 10.81 -1.19 -5.39
CA PRO A 16 9.54 -1.81 -5.79
C PRO A 16 9.69 -2.58 -7.11
N GLY A 17 9.00 -3.71 -7.22
CA GLY A 17 8.93 -4.47 -8.47
C GLY A 17 8.10 -3.76 -9.55
N ASP A 18 8.13 -4.31 -10.77
CA ASP A 18 7.18 -3.95 -11.82
C ASP A 18 5.75 -4.17 -11.28
N PRO A 19 4.86 -3.15 -11.30
CA PRO A 19 3.52 -3.27 -10.74
C PRO A 19 2.58 -4.19 -11.53
N LYS A 20 2.99 -4.69 -12.67
CA LYS A 20 2.18 -5.60 -13.48
C LYS A 20 1.85 -6.88 -12.69
N ALA A 21 0.57 -7.25 -12.69
CA ALA A 21 0.13 -8.50 -12.07
C ALA A 21 0.76 -9.71 -12.78
N ALA A 22 1.47 -10.55 -12.02
CA ALA A 22 2.09 -11.79 -12.49
C ALA A 22 1.27 -13.03 -12.07
N LYS A 23 0.54 -12.94 -10.95
CA LYS A 23 -0.36 -14.00 -10.47
C LYS A 23 -1.56 -13.40 -9.73
N SER A 24 -2.59 -14.22 -9.54
CA SER A 24 -3.70 -13.90 -8.66
C SER A 24 -4.05 -15.09 -7.77
N GLU A 25 -4.45 -14.80 -6.55
CA GLU A 25 -4.92 -15.79 -5.58
C GLU A 25 -6.18 -15.23 -4.91
N GLU A 26 -7.28 -15.95 -5.02
CA GLU A 26 -8.55 -15.59 -4.38
C GLU A 26 -9.01 -14.14 -4.63
N GLY A 27 -8.76 -13.62 -5.84
CA GLY A 27 -9.12 -12.25 -6.24
C GLY A 27 -8.12 -11.18 -5.83
N LYS A 28 -7.01 -11.54 -5.21
CA LYS A 28 -5.88 -10.67 -4.91
C LYS A 28 -4.79 -10.87 -5.93
N TYR A 29 -4.19 -9.78 -6.38
CA TYR A 29 -3.14 -9.78 -7.40
C TYR A 29 -1.77 -9.51 -6.79
N PHE A 30 -0.75 -10.15 -7.36
CA PHE A 30 0.64 -10.01 -6.95
C PHE A 30 1.54 -9.79 -8.16
N ASP A 31 2.57 -9.00 -7.99
CA ASP A 31 3.61 -8.82 -9.00
C ASP A 31 4.61 -10.00 -9.04
N ALA A 32 5.60 -9.91 -9.91
CA ALA A 32 6.62 -10.96 -10.06
C ALA A 32 7.49 -11.17 -8.82
N LYS A 33 7.58 -10.18 -7.93
CA LYS A 33 8.29 -10.27 -6.65
C LYS A 33 7.42 -10.84 -5.52
N GLY A 34 6.11 -10.95 -5.73
CA GLY A 34 5.15 -11.39 -4.74
C GLY A 34 4.55 -10.26 -3.91
N ASP A 35 4.86 -9.01 -4.23
CA ASP A 35 4.23 -7.85 -3.58
C ASP A 35 2.78 -7.66 -4.08
N PRO A 36 1.86 -7.22 -3.21
CA PRO A 36 0.50 -6.90 -3.62
C PRO A 36 0.47 -5.86 -4.74
N THR A 37 -0.38 -6.08 -5.73
CA THR A 37 -0.53 -5.15 -6.84
C THR A 37 -1.99 -5.08 -7.31
N TYR A 38 -2.27 -4.15 -8.20
CA TYR A 38 -3.60 -3.91 -8.75
C TYR A 38 -3.84 -4.69 -10.04
N ASN A 39 -5.12 -4.84 -10.38
CA ASN A 39 -5.56 -5.23 -11.70
C ASN A 39 -6.67 -4.29 -12.17
N VAL A 40 -6.49 -3.69 -13.34
CA VAL A 40 -7.48 -2.79 -13.94
C VAL A 40 -7.84 -3.33 -15.32
N GLY A 41 -9.12 -3.62 -15.50
CA GLY A 41 -9.66 -4.10 -16.76
C GLY A 41 -9.63 -3.03 -17.85
N ALA A 42 -9.71 -3.45 -19.11
CA ALA A 42 -9.70 -2.54 -20.27
C ALA A 42 -10.87 -1.53 -20.26
N ASP A 43 -11.96 -1.86 -19.57
CA ASP A 43 -13.14 -1.00 -19.41
C ASP A 43 -13.06 -0.08 -18.17
N GLY A 44 -11.91 -0.08 -17.48
CA GLY A 44 -11.68 0.70 -16.25
C GLY A 44 -12.19 0.04 -14.96
N THR A 45 -12.67 -1.21 -15.01
CA THR A 45 -13.07 -1.94 -13.81
C THR A 45 -11.83 -2.26 -12.98
N VAL A 46 -11.79 -1.79 -11.72
CA VAL A 46 -10.72 -2.08 -10.78
C VAL A 46 -11.01 -3.35 -9.98
N ASP A 47 -9.96 -4.05 -9.57
CA ASP A 47 -10.10 -5.13 -8.61
C ASP A 47 -10.62 -4.62 -7.26
N TRP A 48 -11.15 -5.55 -6.43
CA TRP A 48 -11.75 -5.18 -5.15
C TRP A 48 -10.74 -4.53 -4.19
N TYR A 49 -9.49 -5.00 -4.14
CA TYR A 49 -8.47 -4.47 -3.20
C TYR A 49 -8.09 -3.03 -3.56
N THR A 50 -7.99 -2.70 -4.83
CA THR A 50 -7.81 -1.31 -5.31
C THR A 50 -8.96 -0.41 -4.85
N PHE A 51 -10.21 -0.87 -4.98
CA PHE A 51 -11.38 -0.12 -4.52
C PHE A 51 -11.44 0.01 -2.99
N SER A 52 -11.16 -1.07 -2.27
CA SER A 52 -11.07 -1.06 -0.81
C SER A 52 -10.00 -0.08 -0.33
N GLY A 53 -8.83 -0.08 -0.96
CA GLY A 53 -7.74 0.86 -0.68
C GLY A 53 -8.13 2.31 -0.90
N TYR A 54 -8.88 2.62 -1.95
CA TYR A 54 -9.47 3.95 -2.15
C TYR A 54 -10.30 4.37 -0.93
N ARG A 55 -11.19 3.51 -0.46
CA ARG A 55 -12.05 3.82 0.69
C ARG A 55 -11.25 4.05 1.97
N ARG A 56 -10.27 3.19 2.25
CA ARG A 56 -9.44 3.26 3.46
C ARG A 56 -8.50 4.46 3.42
N TYR A 57 -7.92 4.75 2.27
CA TYR A 57 -7.08 5.94 2.08
C TYR A 57 -7.84 7.22 2.43
N HIS A 58 -9.04 7.38 1.91
CA HIS A 58 -9.84 8.59 2.14
C HIS A 58 -10.41 8.67 3.56
N ALA A 59 -10.50 7.55 4.28
CA ALA A 59 -10.89 7.54 5.68
C ALA A 59 -9.73 7.87 6.63
N GLU A 60 -8.52 7.35 6.38
CA GLU A 60 -7.43 7.33 7.36
C GLU A 60 -6.21 8.19 6.97
N CYS A 61 -5.96 8.41 5.69
CA CYS A 61 -4.69 8.99 5.20
C CYS A 61 -4.87 10.36 4.54
N HIS A 62 -6.01 10.60 3.93
CA HIS A 62 -6.33 11.77 3.12
C HIS A 62 -6.09 13.10 3.88
N VAL A 63 -6.46 13.17 5.15
CA VAL A 63 -6.41 14.43 5.92
C VAL A 63 -4.99 15.02 5.97
N CYS A 64 -3.97 14.18 5.99
CA CYS A 64 -2.58 14.61 5.98
C CYS A 64 -1.94 14.55 4.58
N HIS A 65 -2.18 13.46 3.84
CA HIS A 65 -1.50 13.20 2.56
C HIS A 65 -2.24 13.74 1.33
N GLY A 66 -3.32 14.50 1.54
CA GLY A 66 -4.11 15.10 0.49
C GLY A 66 -4.99 14.11 -0.28
N PRO A 67 -5.89 14.61 -1.12
CA PRO A 67 -6.75 13.77 -1.93
C PRO A 67 -5.90 12.95 -2.92
N ASN A 68 -6.26 11.68 -3.09
CA ASN A 68 -5.62 10.78 -4.05
C ASN A 68 -4.09 10.67 -3.92
N GLY A 69 -3.56 10.75 -2.70
CA GLY A 69 -2.13 10.61 -2.45
C GLY A 69 -1.27 11.74 -3.04
N GLY A 70 -1.85 12.89 -3.30
CA GLY A 70 -1.18 14.02 -3.92
C GLY A 70 -0.27 14.84 -3.01
N GLY A 71 -0.30 14.57 -1.70
CA GLY A 71 0.45 15.33 -0.70
C GLY A 71 -0.24 16.59 -0.25
N SER A 72 0.30 17.21 0.79
CA SER A 72 -0.14 18.48 1.36
C SER A 72 1.04 19.22 1.99
N THR A 73 0.77 20.34 2.66
CA THR A 73 1.79 21.04 3.47
C THR A 73 2.21 20.23 4.70
N TYR A 74 1.42 19.25 5.12
CA TYR A 74 1.67 18.43 6.31
C TYR A 74 2.43 17.14 6.01
N ALA A 75 2.22 16.54 4.83
CA ALA A 75 2.72 15.21 4.51
C ALA A 75 3.00 15.04 3.01
N PRO A 76 3.96 14.16 2.64
CA PRO A 76 4.36 13.98 1.25
C PRO A 76 3.29 13.34 0.38
N ALA A 77 3.47 13.47 -0.94
CA ALA A 77 2.67 12.78 -1.94
C ALA A 77 2.95 11.27 -1.91
N LEU A 78 2.02 10.48 -1.41
CA LEU A 78 2.20 9.02 -1.27
C LEU A 78 2.26 8.31 -2.62
N LYS A 79 1.58 8.80 -3.65
CA LYS A 79 1.71 8.27 -5.02
C LYS A 79 3.14 8.37 -5.56
N GLU A 80 3.95 9.31 -5.07
CA GLU A 80 5.37 9.41 -5.41
C GLU A 80 6.23 8.55 -4.46
N SER A 81 5.83 8.43 -3.20
CA SER A 81 6.55 7.63 -2.22
C SER A 81 6.57 6.14 -2.58
N VAL A 82 5.44 5.58 -3.03
CA VAL A 82 5.34 4.15 -3.41
C VAL A 82 6.09 3.79 -4.70
N LYS A 83 6.60 4.77 -5.43
CA LYS A 83 7.56 4.53 -6.52
C LYS A 83 8.96 4.16 -6.02
N ARG A 84 9.24 4.39 -4.73
CA ARG A 84 10.55 4.18 -4.10
C ARG A 84 10.50 3.14 -3.00
N PHE A 85 9.38 2.98 -2.31
CA PHE A 85 9.20 2.02 -1.23
C PHE A 85 8.53 0.76 -1.73
N ASN A 86 9.18 -0.39 -1.48
CA ASN A 86 8.53 -1.68 -1.67
C ASN A 86 7.42 -1.89 -0.62
N TYR A 87 6.69 -2.99 -0.75
CA TYR A 87 5.56 -3.27 0.14
C TYR A 87 5.98 -3.37 1.61
N ALA A 88 7.10 -4.02 1.92
CA ALA A 88 7.56 -4.20 3.30
C ALA A 88 7.94 -2.86 3.96
N GLU A 89 8.60 -1.98 3.22
CA GLU A 89 8.94 -0.64 3.70
C GLU A 89 7.69 0.21 3.92
N PHE A 90 6.76 0.17 2.96
CA PHE A 90 5.48 0.87 3.09
C PHE A 90 4.71 0.40 4.33
N ALA A 91 4.56 -0.91 4.50
CA ALA A 91 3.87 -1.50 5.65
C ALA A 91 4.57 -1.12 6.97
N GLY A 92 5.90 -1.20 7.02
CA GLY A 92 6.68 -0.81 8.19
C GLY A 92 6.48 0.65 8.59
N ILE A 93 6.40 1.56 7.61
CA ILE A 93 6.15 2.99 7.87
C ILE A 93 4.72 3.21 8.37
N VAL A 94 3.72 2.57 7.79
CA VAL A 94 2.33 2.70 8.24
C VAL A 94 2.16 2.17 9.66
N ILE A 95 2.69 0.97 9.96
CA ILE A 95 2.58 0.34 11.28
C ILE A 95 3.35 1.11 12.34
N GLY A 96 4.61 1.44 12.07
CA GLY A 96 5.53 2.03 13.05
C GLY A 96 5.51 3.55 13.13
N GLY A 97 4.88 4.22 12.16
CA GLY A 97 5.00 5.66 12.01
C GLY A 97 6.36 6.09 11.48
N ARG A 98 6.53 7.38 11.28
CA ARG A 98 7.79 7.96 10.83
C ARG A 98 7.96 9.39 11.31
N GLN A 99 9.15 9.72 11.78
CA GLN A 99 9.53 11.09 12.09
C GLN A 99 10.58 11.58 11.08
N ASN A 100 10.39 12.77 10.56
CA ASN A 100 11.34 13.45 9.69
C ASN A 100 11.43 14.92 10.09
N GLY A 101 12.49 15.28 10.81
CA GLY A 101 12.61 16.60 11.44
C GLY A 101 11.45 16.85 12.42
N ASN A 102 10.72 17.94 12.19
CA ASN A 102 9.55 18.29 13.00
C ASN A 102 8.24 17.69 12.50
N SER A 103 8.26 16.95 11.39
CA SER A 103 7.09 16.28 10.83
C SER A 103 6.98 14.87 11.39
N VAL A 104 5.80 14.51 11.86
CA VAL A 104 5.53 13.19 12.44
C VAL A 104 4.35 12.55 11.72
N MET A 105 4.55 11.37 11.15
CA MET A 105 3.49 10.45 10.78
C MET A 105 3.25 9.52 11.98
N PRO A 106 2.05 9.49 12.56
CA PRO A 106 1.77 8.61 13.69
C PRO A 106 1.85 7.14 13.29
N ALA A 107 2.11 6.26 14.26
CA ALA A 107 2.00 4.83 14.09
C ALA A 107 0.53 4.42 14.02
N PHE A 108 0.18 3.54 13.07
CA PHE A 108 -1.17 3.02 12.89
C PHE A 108 -1.33 1.58 13.38
N ALA A 109 -0.37 1.05 14.15
CA ALA A 109 -0.40 -0.32 14.65
C ALA A 109 -1.73 -0.72 15.31
N ASP A 110 -2.33 0.21 16.09
CA ASP A 110 -3.59 -0.01 16.81
C ASP A 110 -4.83 0.42 16.03
N ASN A 111 -4.66 0.97 14.83
CA ASN A 111 -5.78 1.38 13.99
C ASN A 111 -6.14 0.27 12.99
N LYS A 112 -7.17 -0.52 13.32
CA LYS A 112 -7.63 -1.62 12.46
C LYS A 112 -8.10 -1.18 11.08
N ASN A 113 -8.62 0.04 10.93
CA ASN A 113 -8.98 0.58 9.62
C ASN A 113 -7.77 0.86 8.72
N ALA A 114 -6.57 0.88 9.28
CA ALA A 114 -5.33 0.94 8.52
C ALA A 114 -4.68 -0.44 8.40
N VAL A 115 -4.39 -1.11 9.53
CA VAL A 115 -3.57 -2.33 9.50
C VAL A 115 -4.25 -3.54 8.87
N CYS A 116 -5.58 -3.67 9.01
CA CYS A 116 -6.32 -4.75 8.36
C CYS A 116 -6.46 -4.56 6.83
N TYR A 117 -6.10 -3.39 6.32
CA TYR A 117 -6.22 -3.03 4.89
C TYR A 117 -4.90 -2.47 4.33
N ILE A 118 -3.79 -2.87 4.92
CA ILE A 118 -2.48 -2.32 4.55
C ILE A 118 -2.11 -2.69 3.11
N ASP A 119 -2.47 -3.89 2.68
CA ASP A 119 -2.30 -4.35 1.30
C ASP A 119 -3.14 -3.51 0.34
N ASP A 120 -4.40 -3.26 0.71
CA ASP A 120 -5.35 -2.48 -0.08
C ASP A 120 -4.86 -1.03 -0.27
N LEU A 121 -4.35 -0.43 0.82
CA LEU A 121 -3.77 0.92 0.78
C LEU A 121 -2.58 0.99 -0.19
N TYR A 122 -1.68 -0.01 -0.12
CA TYR A 122 -0.52 -0.07 -1.00
C TYR A 122 -0.93 -0.26 -2.46
N VAL A 123 -1.85 -1.18 -2.73
CA VAL A 123 -2.38 -1.47 -4.08
C VAL A 123 -3.03 -0.23 -4.70
N TYR A 124 -3.88 0.48 -3.96
CA TYR A 124 -4.51 1.70 -4.41
C TYR A 124 -3.49 2.79 -4.77
N LEU A 125 -2.55 3.06 -3.86
CA LEU A 125 -1.51 4.07 -4.10
C LEU A 125 -0.60 3.69 -5.26
N ARG A 126 -0.31 2.40 -5.42
CA ARG A 126 0.46 1.86 -6.53
C ARG A 126 -0.25 2.06 -7.87
N ALA A 127 -1.56 1.81 -7.93
CA ALA A 127 -2.39 2.06 -9.11
C ALA A 127 -2.44 3.55 -9.50
N LEU A 128 -2.52 4.44 -8.50
CA LEU A 128 -2.42 5.89 -8.72
C LEU A 128 -1.03 6.29 -9.24
N SER A 129 0.03 5.73 -8.65
CA SER A 129 1.41 6.10 -8.96
C SER A 129 1.81 5.80 -10.39
N THR A 130 1.21 4.78 -11.00
CA THR A 130 1.46 4.34 -12.38
C THR A 130 0.49 4.96 -13.40
N GLY A 131 -0.54 5.65 -12.91
CA GLY A 131 -1.61 6.17 -13.77
C GLY A 131 -2.60 5.10 -14.25
N ALA A 132 -2.56 3.88 -13.68
CA ALA A 132 -3.51 2.83 -14.01
C ALA A 132 -4.95 3.20 -13.65
N ILE A 133 -5.12 4.04 -12.63
CA ILE A 133 -6.39 4.67 -12.28
C ILE A 133 -6.23 6.18 -12.24
N GLN A 134 -7.33 6.89 -12.49
CA GLN A 134 -7.39 8.34 -12.36
C GLN A 134 -7.73 8.75 -10.92
N PRO A 135 -7.37 9.98 -10.50
CA PRO A 135 -7.85 10.56 -9.25
C PRO A 135 -9.37 10.53 -9.14
N GLY A 136 -9.87 10.23 -7.95
CA GLY A 136 -11.29 10.13 -7.68
C GLY A 136 -11.73 8.72 -7.31
N ARG A 137 -13.04 8.58 -7.11
CA ARG A 137 -13.63 7.27 -6.81
C ARG A 137 -13.70 6.42 -8.07
N PRO A 138 -13.17 5.19 -8.06
CA PRO A 138 -13.38 4.27 -9.17
C PRO A 138 -14.86 4.01 -9.43
N GLU A 139 -15.31 4.21 -10.66
CA GLU A 139 -16.73 4.05 -11.04
C GLU A 139 -17.15 2.59 -11.09
N LYS A 140 -16.25 1.73 -11.55
CA LYS A 140 -16.48 0.29 -11.72
C LYS A 140 -15.49 -0.50 -10.85
N LYS A 141 -15.99 -1.53 -10.19
CA LYS A 141 -15.19 -2.42 -9.36
C LYS A 141 -15.69 -3.85 -9.43
N GLU A 142 -14.80 -4.79 -9.20
CA GLU A 142 -15.16 -6.19 -8.98
C GLU A 142 -15.95 -6.37 -7.68
N ALA A 143 -16.64 -7.50 -7.55
CA ALA A 143 -17.27 -7.89 -6.29
C ALA A 143 -16.20 -8.25 -5.25
N ALA A 144 -16.52 -8.03 -3.97
CA ALA A 144 -15.65 -8.46 -2.87
C ALA A 144 -15.48 -9.98 -2.87
N PRO A 145 -14.25 -10.51 -3.00
CA PRO A 145 -14.00 -11.94 -2.88
C PRO A 145 -14.39 -12.47 -1.49
N GLU A 146 -14.83 -13.72 -1.40
CA GLU A 146 -15.15 -14.34 -0.10
C GLU A 146 -13.91 -14.41 0.81
N ALA A 147 -12.73 -14.65 0.25
CA ALA A 147 -11.47 -14.62 0.99
C ALA A 147 -11.20 -13.25 1.62
N PHE A 148 -11.51 -12.16 0.90
CA PHE A 148 -11.41 -10.80 1.44
C PHE A 148 -12.35 -10.61 2.63
N LYS A 149 -13.62 -10.99 2.49
CA LYS A 149 -14.62 -10.82 3.57
C LYS A 149 -14.22 -11.60 4.83
N LYS A 150 -13.70 -12.82 4.64
CA LYS A 150 -13.19 -13.63 5.75
C LYS A 150 -11.98 -12.98 6.43
N ALA A 151 -10.98 -12.57 5.67
CA ALA A 151 -9.77 -11.93 6.20
C ALA A 151 -10.11 -10.61 6.94
N GLU A 152 -11.02 -9.81 6.40
CA GLU A 152 -11.54 -8.60 7.02
C GLU A 152 -12.19 -8.92 8.38
N ALA A 153 -13.11 -9.88 8.42
CA ALA A 153 -13.79 -10.27 9.65
C ALA A 153 -12.81 -10.80 10.71
N ASP A 154 -11.87 -11.66 10.32
CA ASP A 154 -10.86 -12.23 11.21
C ASP A 154 -9.94 -11.13 11.79
N CYS A 155 -9.46 -10.21 10.95
CA CYS A 155 -8.61 -9.11 11.39
C CYS A 155 -9.35 -8.12 12.30
N MET A 156 -10.58 -7.75 11.94
CA MET A 156 -11.38 -6.81 12.75
C MET A 156 -11.76 -7.39 14.11
N ALA A 157 -11.94 -8.72 14.21
CA ALA A 157 -12.25 -9.41 15.46
C ALA A 157 -11.03 -9.67 16.34
N ALA A 158 -9.81 -9.67 15.83
CA ALA A 158 -8.58 -9.88 16.59
C ALA A 158 -8.46 -8.84 17.72
N LYS A 159 -8.01 -9.27 18.91
CA LYS A 159 -7.81 -8.41 20.10
C LYS A 159 -6.41 -7.82 20.11
#